data_49eae49b9c8da25e09e0a531505f81f1
#
_entry.id   49eae49b9c8da25e09e0a531505f81f1
#
_cell.length_a   1.000
_cell.length_b   1.000
_cell.length_c   1.000
_cell.angle_alpha   90.00
_cell.angle_beta   90.00
_cell.angle_gamma   90.00
#
_symmetry.space_group_name_H-M   'P 1'
#
loop_
_entity.id
_entity.type
_entity.pdbx_description
1 polymer ?
#
loop_
_entity_poly.entity_id
_entity_poly.type
_entity_poly.pdbx_seq_one_letter_code
_entity_poly.pdbx_strand_id
1 'polypeptide(L)'
;MRHLMSPLDFSVDELDKLLDLANDIEKYPNKYAHACEGKKLATCFYEPSTRTRLSFEAAMLNLGGSVLGFASADSSSASKGESVSDTIRVISCYADICAMRHPKEGAPLVASQKSRIPVINAGDGGHQHPTQTLADLLTIRSLKGRLDNMTIGLCGDLKFGRTVHSLISALIRYPVIKFVLISPEELRIPSYIREDVLRANNVPFTEVERLEDAIPQLDVLYMTRVQKERFFNEEDYVRLKDFYILTKAKMELAPEDMIVLHPLPRVNEISVEVDDDPRAVYFKQAQYAVYVRMALILTLLEIKVE
;
A
#
# COMPACT_ATOMS: atom_id res chain seq x y z
N MET A 1 21.28 10.74 2.57
CA MET A 1 20.33 10.27 1.56
C MET A 1 19.37 9.29 2.23
N ARG A 2 18.09 9.46 2.05
CA ARG A 2 17.05 8.67 2.69
C ARG A 2 16.38 7.73 1.68
N HIS A 3 15.93 6.58 2.13
CA HIS A 3 15.19 5.58 1.35
C HIS A 3 13.85 5.28 2.01
N LEU A 4 12.94 4.59 1.32
CA LEU A 4 11.73 4.02 1.92
C LEU A 4 11.72 2.51 1.72
N MET A 5 12.00 1.75 2.78
CA MET A 5 11.96 0.28 2.77
C MET A 5 10.73 -0.25 3.49
N SER A 6 10.29 0.45 4.54
CA SER A 6 9.16 0.10 5.40
C SER A 6 8.31 1.34 5.70
N PRO A 7 7.01 1.20 5.99
CA PRO A 7 6.19 2.32 6.50
C PRO A 7 6.74 2.92 7.79
N LEU A 8 7.57 2.17 8.52
CA LEU A 8 8.16 2.57 9.80
C LEU A 8 9.44 3.42 9.64
N ASP A 9 9.94 3.62 8.42
CA ASP A 9 11.13 4.44 8.16
C ASP A 9 10.87 5.95 8.38
N PHE A 10 9.62 6.35 8.45
CA PHE A 10 9.18 7.68 8.84
C PHE A 10 8.65 7.68 10.27
N SER A 11 9.00 8.68 11.09
CA SER A 11 8.30 8.94 12.35
C SER A 11 6.84 9.31 12.08
N VAL A 12 5.99 9.33 13.12
CA VAL A 12 4.58 9.74 12.96
C VAL A 12 4.51 11.18 12.46
N ASP A 13 5.28 12.09 13.04
CA ASP A 13 5.33 13.50 12.61
C ASP A 13 5.78 13.68 11.16
N GLU A 14 6.74 12.87 10.70
CA GLU A 14 7.19 12.90 9.30
C GLU A 14 6.14 12.32 8.36
N LEU A 15 5.47 11.26 8.81
CA LEU A 15 4.37 10.64 8.07
C LEU A 15 3.20 11.62 7.93
N ASP A 16 2.83 12.31 9.01
CA ASP A 16 1.78 13.32 8.99
C ASP A 16 2.12 14.47 8.04
N LYS A 17 3.36 14.97 8.06
CA LYS A 17 3.83 15.99 7.11
C LYS A 17 3.79 15.50 5.66
N LEU A 18 4.12 14.23 5.41
CA LEU A 18 4.02 13.62 4.08
C LEU A 18 2.56 13.57 3.60
N LEU A 19 1.64 13.19 4.49
CA LEU A 19 0.21 13.13 4.19
C LEU A 19 -0.38 14.53 4.00
N ASP A 20 0.08 15.53 4.77
CA ASP A 20 -0.30 16.94 4.57
C ASP A 20 0.15 17.45 3.21
N LEU A 21 1.39 17.17 2.82
CA LEU A 21 1.91 17.52 1.50
C LEU A 21 1.10 16.84 0.39
N ALA A 22 0.73 15.57 0.55
CA ALA A 22 -0.09 14.87 -0.43
C ALA A 22 -1.50 15.49 -0.58
N ASN A 23 -2.11 15.94 0.52
CA ASN A 23 -3.38 16.67 0.50
C ASN A 23 -3.24 18.07 -0.15
N ASP A 24 -2.11 18.77 0.07
CA ASP A 24 -1.85 20.06 -0.59
C ASP A 24 -1.67 19.87 -2.11
N ILE A 25 -0.98 18.79 -2.52
CA ILE A 25 -0.85 18.41 -3.94
C ILE A 25 -2.22 18.11 -4.57
N GLU A 26 -3.09 17.35 -3.89
CA GLU A 26 -4.46 17.08 -4.37
C GLU A 26 -5.22 18.40 -4.59
N LYS A 27 -5.12 19.32 -3.63
CA LYS A 27 -5.87 20.58 -3.66
C LYS A 27 -5.30 21.60 -4.66
N TYR A 28 -3.99 21.63 -4.85
CA TYR A 28 -3.29 22.62 -5.67
C TYR A 28 -2.31 21.96 -6.67
N PRO A 29 -2.77 21.06 -7.56
CA PRO A 29 -1.88 20.26 -8.41
C PRO A 29 -0.96 21.12 -9.31
N ASN A 30 -1.45 22.25 -9.81
CA ASN A 30 -0.68 23.15 -10.68
C ASN A 30 0.53 23.78 -9.97
N LYS A 31 0.48 23.97 -8.66
CA LYS A 31 1.61 24.45 -7.84
C LYS A 31 2.83 23.52 -7.96
N TYR A 32 2.59 22.24 -8.16
CA TYR A 32 3.61 21.18 -8.17
C TYR A 32 4.00 20.69 -9.56
N ALA A 33 3.32 21.16 -10.61
CA ALA A 33 3.45 20.65 -11.98
C ALA A 33 4.88 20.75 -12.58
N HIS A 34 5.74 21.58 -12.03
CA HIS A 34 7.12 21.80 -12.47
C HIS A 34 8.16 21.48 -11.39
N ALA A 35 7.76 20.89 -10.26
CA ALA A 35 8.63 20.69 -9.10
C ALA A 35 9.80 19.72 -9.36
N CYS A 36 9.64 18.80 -10.30
CA CYS A 36 10.66 17.82 -10.68
C CYS A 36 11.18 18.04 -12.12
N GLU A 37 11.13 19.25 -12.68
CA GLU A 37 11.74 19.50 -13.98
C GLU A 37 13.21 19.09 -14.00
N GLY A 38 13.62 18.38 -15.07
CA GLY A 38 14.97 17.85 -15.22
C GLY A 38 15.27 16.60 -14.36
N LYS A 39 14.38 16.18 -13.45
CA LYS A 39 14.54 14.98 -12.64
C LYS A 39 13.99 13.74 -13.34
N LYS A 40 14.57 12.58 -13.02
CA LYS A 40 14.20 11.29 -13.60
C LYS A 40 13.91 10.26 -12.50
N LEU A 41 12.75 9.63 -12.61
CA LEU A 41 12.39 8.44 -11.82
C LEU A 41 12.72 7.18 -12.62
N ALA A 42 13.46 6.25 -12.02
CA ALA A 42 13.59 4.90 -12.55
C ALA A 42 12.52 3.98 -11.92
N THR A 43 11.72 3.30 -12.75
CA THR A 43 10.80 2.23 -12.34
C THR A 43 11.41 0.87 -12.65
N CYS A 44 12.03 0.23 -11.66
CA CYS A 44 12.72 -1.07 -11.79
C CYS A 44 11.82 -2.19 -11.27
N PHE A 45 10.97 -2.73 -12.14
CA PHE A 45 9.97 -3.74 -11.79
C PHE A 45 10.42 -5.12 -12.29
N TYR A 46 10.90 -5.97 -11.37
CA TYR A 46 11.32 -7.35 -11.66
C TYR A 46 10.15 -8.33 -11.72
N GLU A 47 9.01 -7.95 -11.19
CA GLU A 47 7.74 -8.67 -11.36
C GLU A 47 6.63 -7.71 -11.86
N PRO A 48 5.67 -8.20 -12.65
CA PRO A 48 4.59 -7.36 -13.17
C PRO A 48 3.76 -6.68 -12.09
N SER A 49 3.53 -5.39 -12.23
CA SER A 49 2.64 -4.62 -11.38
C SER A 49 2.12 -3.37 -12.09
N THR A 50 1.00 -3.50 -12.76
CA THR A 50 0.42 -2.42 -13.58
C THR A 50 0.14 -1.16 -12.76
N ARG A 51 -0.66 -1.30 -11.70
CA ARG A 51 -1.11 -0.13 -10.89
C ARG A 51 0.04 0.58 -10.19
N THR A 52 0.92 -0.17 -9.51
CA THR A 52 2.02 0.44 -8.76
C THR A 52 2.97 1.16 -9.69
N ARG A 53 3.34 0.54 -10.82
CA ARG A 53 4.22 1.13 -11.81
C ARG A 53 3.61 2.40 -12.40
N LEU A 54 2.42 2.30 -13.01
CA LEU A 54 1.75 3.44 -13.66
C LEU A 54 1.49 4.60 -12.69
N SER A 55 1.18 4.33 -11.42
CA SER A 55 0.97 5.39 -10.45
C SER A 55 2.26 6.11 -10.03
N PHE A 56 3.42 5.42 -10.01
CA PHE A 56 4.72 6.07 -9.83
C PHE A 56 5.10 6.91 -11.05
N GLU A 57 4.88 6.37 -12.24
CA GLU A 57 5.13 7.07 -13.50
C GLU A 57 4.24 8.32 -13.60
N ALA A 58 2.93 8.19 -13.34
CA ALA A 58 2.00 9.31 -13.29
C ALA A 58 2.43 10.36 -12.23
N ALA A 59 2.85 9.92 -11.04
CA ALA A 59 3.32 10.83 -9.99
C ALA A 59 4.50 11.67 -10.45
N MET A 60 5.51 11.06 -11.08
CA MET A 60 6.68 11.80 -11.57
C MET A 60 6.35 12.73 -12.73
N LEU A 61 5.50 12.27 -13.66
CA LEU A 61 5.05 13.09 -14.80
C LEU A 61 4.21 14.29 -14.34
N ASN A 62 3.32 14.10 -13.35
CA ASN A 62 2.54 15.19 -12.77
C ASN A 62 3.40 16.23 -12.03
N LEU A 63 4.61 15.86 -11.62
CA LEU A 63 5.61 16.78 -11.05
C LEU A 63 6.50 17.44 -12.11
N GLY A 64 6.28 17.18 -13.41
CA GLY A 64 7.08 17.74 -14.50
C GLY A 64 8.40 16.99 -14.75
N GLY A 65 8.63 15.87 -14.10
CA GLY A 65 9.80 15.02 -14.32
C GLY A 65 9.65 14.03 -15.48
N SER A 66 10.63 13.15 -15.63
CA SER A 66 10.67 12.12 -16.65
C SER A 66 10.79 10.75 -16.03
N VAL A 67 10.42 9.70 -16.78
CA VAL A 67 10.48 8.33 -16.31
C VAL A 67 11.29 7.43 -17.24
N LEU A 68 11.98 6.47 -16.70
CA LEU A 68 12.68 5.40 -17.40
C LEU A 68 12.57 4.10 -16.58
N GLY A 69 12.80 2.95 -17.18
CA GLY A 69 12.78 1.70 -16.41
C GLY A 69 12.35 0.49 -17.23
N PHE A 70 12.01 -0.58 -16.52
CA PHE A 70 11.55 -1.86 -17.09
C PHE A 70 10.38 -2.43 -16.28
N ALA A 71 9.58 -3.29 -16.94
CA ALA A 71 8.32 -3.82 -16.39
C ALA A 71 8.42 -5.27 -15.90
N SER A 72 9.51 -5.98 -16.24
CA SER A 72 9.76 -7.37 -15.84
C SER A 72 11.26 -7.65 -15.82
N ALA A 73 11.69 -8.69 -15.12
CA ALA A 73 13.07 -9.18 -15.15
C ALA A 73 13.52 -9.54 -16.56
N ASP A 74 12.62 -10.16 -17.36
CA ASP A 74 12.91 -10.61 -18.72
C ASP A 74 13.23 -9.46 -19.68
N SER A 75 12.71 -8.27 -19.42
CA SER A 75 12.98 -7.06 -20.21
C SER A 75 14.19 -6.26 -19.70
N SER A 76 15.00 -6.84 -18.81
CA SER A 76 16.16 -6.20 -18.19
C SER A 76 17.40 -7.08 -18.23
N SER A 77 18.57 -6.53 -17.85
CA SER A 77 19.82 -7.27 -17.74
C SER A 77 19.78 -8.37 -16.65
N ALA A 78 18.78 -8.39 -15.79
CA ALA A 78 18.56 -9.47 -14.83
C ALA A 78 18.37 -10.83 -15.52
N SER A 79 17.78 -10.86 -16.73
CA SER A 79 17.66 -12.07 -17.55
C SER A 79 19.01 -12.68 -17.95
N LYS A 80 20.08 -11.87 -17.92
CA LYS A 80 21.45 -12.28 -18.18
C LYS A 80 22.25 -12.58 -16.90
N GLY A 81 21.60 -12.52 -15.72
CA GLY A 81 22.22 -12.78 -14.43
C GLY A 81 22.82 -11.55 -13.72
N GLU A 82 22.49 -10.31 -14.18
CA GLU A 82 22.94 -9.11 -13.49
C GLU A 82 22.35 -9.05 -12.08
N SER A 83 23.19 -8.72 -11.09
CA SER A 83 22.76 -8.60 -9.70
C SER A 83 21.96 -7.31 -9.47
N VAL A 84 21.06 -7.33 -8.46
CA VAL A 84 20.33 -6.13 -8.01
C VAL A 84 21.31 -5.00 -7.63
N SER A 85 22.46 -5.37 -7.03
CA SER A 85 23.50 -4.42 -6.65
C SER A 85 24.16 -3.72 -7.84
N ASP A 86 24.37 -4.42 -8.94
CA ASP A 86 24.95 -3.82 -10.13
C ASP A 86 23.90 -3.03 -10.90
N THR A 87 22.69 -3.57 -11.04
CA THR A 87 21.56 -2.83 -11.64
C THR A 87 21.37 -1.47 -10.99
N ILE A 88 21.30 -1.40 -9.64
CA ILE A 88 21.04 -0.10 -8.98
C ILE A 88 22.20 0.88 -9.12
N ARG A 89 23.47 0.40 -9.20
CA ARG A 89 24.62 1.26 -9.47
C ARG A 89 24.54 1.89 -10.87
N VAL A 90 24.15 1.09 -11.85
CA VAL A 90 23.96 1.57 -13.24
C VAL A 90 22.78 2.55 -13.29
N ILE A 91 21.63 2.20 -12.71
CA ILE A 91 20.46 3.08 -12.64
C ILE A 91 20.78 4.40 -11.94
N SER A 92 21.63 4.39 -10.90
CA SER A 92 22.09 5.60 -10.22
C SER A 92 22.90 6.56 -11.12
N CYS A 93 23.35 6.11 -12.29
CA CYS A 93 24.00 6.97 -13.29
C CYS A 93 22.97 7.66 -14.22
N TYR A 94 21.73 7.20 -14.26
CA TYR A 94 20.73 7.61 -15.24
C TYR A 94 19.54 8.35 -14.62
N ALA A 95 19.24 8.10 -13.33
CA ALA A 95 18.08 8.63 -12.65
C ALA A 95 18.45 9.32 -11.33
N ASP A 96 17.51 10.10 -10.80
CA ASP A 96 17.64 10.82 -9.53
C ASP A 96 16.96 10.08 -8.36
N ILE A 97 16.03 9.18 -8.63
CA ILE A 97 15.29 8.36 -7.67
C ILE A 97 14.84 7.05 -8.33
N CYS A 98 14.73 5.97 -7.56
CA CYS A 98 14.33 4.67 -8.06
C CYS A 98 13.17 4.09 -7.24
N ALA A 99 12.08 3.67 -7.91
CA ALA A 99 11.05 2.80 -7.36
C ALA A 99 11.34 1.36 -7.81
N MET A 100 11.64 0.48 -6.86
CA MET A 100 12.00 -0.91 -7.12
C MET A 100 10.93 -1.87 -6.59
N ARG A 101 10.46 -2.77 -7.46
CA ARG A 101 9.62 -3.91 -7.10
C ARG A 101 10.31 -5.21 -7.45
N HIS A 102 10.37 -6.15 -6.49
CA HIS A 102 11.12 -7.38 -6.65
C HIS A 102 10.40 -8.59 -6.02
N PRO A 103 10.44 -9.80 -6.64
CA PRO A 103 9.82 -10.99 -6.05
C PRO A 103 10.55 -11.51 -4.80
N LYS A 104 11.85 -11.20 -4.63
CA LYS A 104 12.63 -11.60 -3.45
C LYS A 104 12.54 -10.55 -2.36
N GLU A 105 12.23 -10.99 -1.16
CA GLU A 105 12.21 -10.17 0.05
C GLU A 105 13.58 -9.56 0.32
N GLY A 106 13.61 -8.29 0.77
CA GLY A 106 14.83 -7.56 1.06
C GLY A 106 15.64 -7.08 -0.15
N ALA A 107 15.27 -7.39 -1.39
CA ALA A 107 16.01 -6.93 -2.57
C ALA A 107 16.09 -5.40 -2.69
N PRO A 108 15.02 -4.61 -2.45
CA PRO A 108 15.12 -3.15 -2.39
C PRO A 108 16.05 -2.64 -1.28
N LEU A 109 16.13 -3.33 -0.14
CA LEU A 109 17.07 -3.00 0.93
C LEU A 109 18.52 -3.22 0.49
N VAL A 110 18.83 -4.32 -0.19
CA VAL A 110 20.15 -4.57 -0.77
C VAL A 110 20.49 -3.49 -1.81
N ALA A 111 19.52 -3.11 -2.65
CA ALA A 111 19.69 -2.01 -3.59
C ALA A 111 20.02 -0.69 -2.89
N SER A 112 19.27 -0.33 -1.84
CA SER A 112 19.47 0.92 -1.12
C SER A 112 20.89 1.07 -0.54
N GLN A 113 21.50 -0.03 -0.08
CA GLN A 113 22.88 -0.05 0.44
C GLN A 113 23.96 0.21 -0.62
N LYS A 114 23.64 0.03 -1.91
CA LYS A 114 24.58 0.20 -3.04
C LYS A 114 24.23 1.38 -3.92
N SER A 115 23.08 2.01 -3.69
CA SER A 115 22.55 3.11 -4.48
C SER A 115 23.25 4.45 -4.15
N ARG A 116 23.34 5.32 -5.16
CA ARG A 116 23.70 6.74 -5.02
C ARG A 116 22.49 7.68 -5.11
N ILE A 117 21.29 7.12 -5.25
CA ILE A 117 20.03 7.84 -5.33
C ILE A 117 19.02 7.24 -4.34
N PRO A 118 17.99 7.95 -3.91
CA PRO A 118 16.92 7.39 -3.11
C PRO A 118 16.29 6.16 -3.76
N VAL A 119 16.03 5.11 -2.97
CA VAL A 119 15.33 3.90 -3.39
C VAL A 119 14.03 3.79 -2.61
N ILE A 120 12.95 3.50 -3.33
CA ILE A 120 11.62 3.25 -2.79
C ILE A 120 11.30 1.78 -3.00
N ASN A 121 10.98 1.06 -1.92
CA ASN A 121 10.40 -0.26 -1.99
C ASN A 121 8.97 -0.18 -2.52
N ALA A 122 8.75 -0.57 -3.77
CA ALA A 122 7.45 -0.64 -4.42
C ALA A 122 6.77 -2.03 -4.29
N GLY A 123 7.28 -2.85 -3.37
CA GLY A 123 6.83 -4.20 -3.02
C GLY A 123 7.94 -5.23 -3.18
N ASP A 124 8.21 -6.01 -2.13
CA ASP A 124 9.22 -7.06 -2.11
C ASP A 124 8.63 -8.40 -1.65
N GLY A 125 8.31 -9.26 -2.59
CA GLY A 125 7.78 -10.60 -2.34
C GLY A 125 6.51 -10.60 -1.46
N GLY A 126 6.55 -11.38 -0.40
CA GLY A 126 5.49 -11.44 0.63
C GLY A 126 5.67 -10.49 1.80
N HIS A 127 6.78 -9.75 1.85
CA HIS A 127 7.25 -9.03 3.02
C HIS A 127 6.60 -7.66 3.21
N GLN A 128 6.88 -6.66 2.36
CA GLN A 128 6.45 -5.28 2.56
C GLN A 128 5.84 -4.65 1.30
N HIS A 129 4.92 -3.71 1.50
CA HIS A 129 4.45 -2.82 0.44
C HIS A 129 4.23 -1.40 1.00
N PRO A 130 5.30 -0.69 1.41
CA PRO A 130 5.17 0.55 2.16
C PRO A 130 4.36 1.62 1.43
N THR A 131 4.46 1.70 0.12
CA THR A 131 3.75 2.72 -0.65
C THR A 131 2.25 2.44 -0.81
N GLN A 132 1.80 1.20 -0.62
CA GLN A 132 0.39 0.90 -0.47
C GLN A 132 -0.12 1.38 0.88
N THR A 133 0.63 1.12 1.95
CA THR A 133 0.29 1.62 3.29
C THR A 133 0.17 3.14 3.32
N LEU A 134 1.07 3.87 2.66
CA LEU A 134 0.96 5.34 2.54
C LEU A 134 -0.32 5.77 1.82
N ALA A 135 -0.72 5.05 0.76
CA ALA A 135 -1.96 5.32 0.03
C ALA A 135 -3.20 5.05 0.90
N ASP A 136 -3.16 3.97 1.68
CA ASP A 136 -4.23 3.60 2.61
C ASP A 136 -4.39 4.66 3.71
N LEU A 137 -3.28 5.08 4.33
CA LEU A 137 -3.28 6.12 5.37
C LEU A 137 -3.78 7.47 4.83
N LEU A 138 -3.32 7.88 3.64
CA LEU A 138 -3.81 9.12 3.01
C LEU A 138 -5.31 9.05 2.76
N THR A 139 -5.81 7.92 2.24
CA THR A 139 -7.23 7.71 1.96
C THR A 139 -8.06 7.81 3.23
N ILE A 140 -7.65 7.10 4.30
CA ILE A 140 -8.34 7.14 5.59
C ILE A 140 -8.34 8.57 6.13
N ARG A 141 -7.16 9.22 6.20
CA ARG A 141 -7.03 10.57 6.75
C ARG A 141 -7.83 11.61 5.97
N SER A 142 -7.81 11.55 4.65
CA SER A 142 -8.52 12.52 3.80
C SER A 142 -10.04 12.37 3.88
N LEU A 143 -10.55 11.14 4.09
CA LEU A 143 -11.99 10.88 4.10
C LEU A 143 -12.59 10.84 5.52
N LYS A 144 -11.81 10.43 6.52
CA LYS A 144 -12.26 10.40 7.92
C LYS A 144 -11.77 11.60 8.73
N GLY A 145 -10.87 12.41 8.19
CA GLY A 145 -10.27 13.59 8.87
C GLY A 145 -9.29 13.24 9.98
N ARG A 146 -9.03 11.96 10.26
CA ARG A 146 -8.18 11.48 11.36
C ARG A 146 -7.55 10.12 11.05
N LEU A 147 -6.54 9.74 11.84
CA LEU A 147 -5.94 8.39 11.85
C LEU A 147 -5.99 7.76 13.26
N ASP A 148 -6.61 8.41 14.21
CA ASP A 148 -6.81 7.98 15.58
C ASP A 148 -8.28 7.67 15.88
N ASN A 149 -8.54 7.07 17.05
CA ASN A 149 -9.88 6.80 17.56
C ASN A 149 -10.82 6.16 16.53
N MET A 150 -10.38 5.02 15.95
CA MET A 150 -11.11 4.30 14.91
C MET A 150 -11.15 2.81 15.14
N THR A 151 -12.23 2.17 14.67
CA THR A 151 -12.35 0.73 14.53
C THR A 151 -12.13 0.32 13.08
N ILE A 152 -11.06 -0.44 12.84
CA ILE A 152 -10.64 -0.87 11.51
C ILE A 152 -10.95 -2.35 11.33
N GLY A 153 -11.85 -2.69 10.41
CA GLY A 153 -12.10 -4.06 9.98
C GLY A 153 -11.13 -4.47 8.87
N LEU A 154 -10.43 -5.58 9.07
CA LEU A 154 -9.55 -6.18 8.07
C LEU A 154 -10.16 -7.52 7.66
N CYS A 155 -10.56 -7.67 6.40
CA CYS A 155 -11.36 -8.80 5.93
C CYS A 155 -10.71 -9.55 4.77
N GLY A 156 -10.66 -10.87 4.88
CA GLY A 156 -10.22 -11.78 3.82
C GLY A 156 -8.96 -12.57 4.18
N ASP A 157 -7.93 -12.49 3.34
CA ASP A 157 -6.65 -13.18 3.58
C ASP A 157 -5.75 -12.37 4.51
N LEU A 158 -5.88 -12.60 5.80
CA LEU A 158 -5.05 -11.93 6.81
C LEU A 158 -3.73 -12.67 7.05
N LYS A 159 -3.61 -13.93 6.59
CA LYS A 159 -2.42 -14.76 6.79
C LYS A 159 -1.28 -14.34 5.88
N PHE A 160 -1.56 -14.13 4.59
CA PHE A 160 -0.57 -13.81 3.56
C PHE A 160 -0.67 -12.34 3.10
N GLY A 161 -1.58 -11.57 3.69
CA GLY A 161 -1.89 -10.21 3.32
C GLY A 161 -0.84 -9.21 3.78
N ARG A 162 0.31 -9.10 3.08
CA ARG A 162 1.37 -8.12 3.42
C ARG A 162 0.87 -6.68 3.56
N THR A 163 -0.14 -6.27 2.79
CA THR A 163 -0.74 -4.93 2.89
C THR A 163 -1.45 -4.75 4.23
N VAL A 164 -2.12 -5.79 4.72
CA VAL A 164 -2.75 -5.83 6.04
C VAL A 164 -1.70 -5.70 7.15
N HIS A 165 -0.63 -6.50 7.09
CA HIS A 165 0.44 -6.48 8.10
C HIS A 165 1.14 -5.12 8.17
N SER A 166 1.45 -4.53 7.01
CA SER A 166 2.06 -3.21 6.93
C SER A 166 1.12 -2.11 7.43
N LEU A 167 -0.18 -2.20 7.13
CA LEU A 167 -1.19 -1.24 7.57
C LEU A 167 -1.39 -1.30 9.09
N ILE A 168 -1.48 -2.51 9.68
CA ILE A 168 -1.54 -2.70 11.13
C ILE A 168 -0.32 -2.02 11.78
N SER A 169 0.89 -2.36 11.32
CA SER A 169 2.13 -1.81 11.88
C SER A 169 2.23 -0.28 11.82
N ALA A 170 1.63 0.32 10.80
CA ALA A 170 1.57 1.78 10.68
C ALA A 170 0.52 2.40 11.60
N LEU A 171 -0.70 1.83 11.65
CA LEU A 171 -1.84 2.38 12.39
C LEU A 171 -1.71 2.25 13.91
N ILE A 172 -1.06 1.20 14.43
CA ILE A 172 -0.84 1.06 15.89
C ILE A 172 -0.02 2.20 16.49
N ARG A 173 0.61 3.02 15.69
CA ARG A 173 1.39 4.20 16.11
C ARG A 173 0.50 5.41 16.40
N TYR A 174 -0.78 5.37 15.99
CA TYR A 174 -1.79 6.37 16.31
C TYR A 174 -2.64 5.91 17.50
N PRO A 175 -3.08 6.85 18.35
CA PRO A 175 -3.79 6.48 19.58
C PRO A 175 -5.20 5.93 19.31
N VAL A 176 -5.67 5.06 20.20
CA VAL A 176 -7.06 4.57 20.27
C VAL A 176 -7.50 3.87 18.97
N ILE A 177 -6.63 3.07 18.36
CA ILE A 177 -6.98 2.19 17.24
C ILE A 177 -7.45 0.85 17.78
N LYS A 178 -8.55 0.34 17.22
CA LYS A 178 -9.07 -1.01 17.48
C LYS A 178 -9.19 -1.77 16.16
N PHE A 179 -8.79 -3.04 16.13
CA PHE A 179 -8.96 -3.89 14.97
C PHE A 179 -10.06 -4.93 15.15
N VAL A 180 -10.80 -5.18 14.07
CA VAL A 180 -11.67 -6.34 13.92
C VAL A 180 -11.09 -7.18 12.78
N LEU A 181 -10.56 -8.34 13.10
CA LEU A 181 -9.89 -9.25 12.18
C LEU A 181 -10.90 -10.28 11.68
N ILE A 182 -11.28 -10.18 10.42
CA ILE A 182 -12.39 -10.92 9.83
C ILE A 182 -11.83 -11.93 8.84
N SER A 183 -11.73 -13.20 9.24
CA SER A 183 -11.16 -14.27 8.41
C SER A 183 -11.63 -15.64 8.84
N PRO A 184 -11.67 -16.63 7.93
CA PRO A 184 -11.79 -18.03 8.32
C PRO A 184 -10.55 -18.45 9.08
N GLU A 185 -10.64 -19.56 9.80
CA GLU A 185 -9.57 -20.04 10.68
C GLU A 185 -8.23 -20.22 9.94
N GLU A 186 -8.26 -20.73 8.73
CA GLU A 186 -7.08 -21.00 7.91
C GLU A 186 -6.34 -19.76 7.41
N LEU A 187 -7.04 -18.62 7.36
CA LEU A 187 -6.52 -17.33 6.90
C LEU A 187 -6.37 -16.30 8.02
N ARG A 188 -6.41 -16.72 9.27
CA ARG A 188 -6.18 -15.86 10.44
C ARG A 188 -4.82 -15.19 10.40
N ILE A 189 -4.76 -14.04 11.03
CA ILE A 189 -3.51 -13.27 11.16
C ILE A 189 -2.40 -14.10 11.79
N PRO A 190 -1.15 -14.03 11.29
CA PRO A 190 -0.04 -14.81 11.85
C PRO A 190 0.25 -14.44 13.30
N SER A 191 0.80 -15.42 14.04
CA SER A 191 1.13 -15.26 15.46
C SER A 191 2.09 -14.09 15.71
N TYR A 192 3.08 -13.85 14.84
CA TYR A 192 4.02 -12.74 15.01
C TYR A 192 3.34 -11.36 14.91
N ILE A 193 2.29 -11.19 14.09
CA ILE A 193 1.52 -9.93 14.08
C ILE A 193 0.63 -9.85 15.31
N ARG A 194 -0.01 -10.99 15.68
CA ARG A 194 -0.92 -11.03 16.83
C ARG A 194 -0.20 -10.79 18.15
N GLU A 195 0.93 -11.46 18.36
CA GLU A 195 1.66 -11.41 19.63
C GLU A 195 2.65 -10.23 19.68
N ASP A 196 3.52 -10.10 18.64
CA ASP A 196 4.65 -9.17 18.70
C ASP A 196 4.27 -7.75 18.26
N VAL A 197 3.14 -7.59 17.52
CA VAL A 197 2.68 -6.29 17.07
C VAL A 197 1.45 -5.83 17.85
N LEU A 198 0.36 -6.58 17.86
CA LEU A 198 -0.89 -6.14 18.50
C LEU A 198 -0.83 -6.26 20.03
N ARG A 199 -0.55 -7.45 20.57
CA ARG A 199 -0.52 -7.69 22.03
C ARG A 199 0.61 -6.94 22.72
N ALA A 200 1.81 -6.99 22.16
CA ALA A 200 2.98 -6.31 22.72
C ALA A 200 2.78 -4.79 22.84
N ASN A 201 1.97 -4.18 21.98
CA ASN A 201 1.62 -2.76 22.01
C ASN A 201 0.27 -2.48 22.70
N ASN A 202 -0.35 -3.48 23.37
CA ASN A 202 -1.65 -3.36 24.03
C ASN A 202 -2.76 -2.82 23.13
N VAL A 203 -2.74 -3.15 21.84
CA VAL A 203 -3.74 -2.71 20.87
C VAL A 203 -4.97 -3.62 20.96
N PRO A 204 -6.17 -3.08 21.19
CA PRO A 204 -7.39 -3.87 21.24
C PRO A 204 -7.70 -4.50 19.87
N PHE A 205 -7.99 -5.80 19.85
CA PHE A 205 -8.49 -6.47 18.65
C PHE A 205 -9.45 -7.60 18.99
N THR A 206 -10.32 -7.92 18.04
CA THR A 206 -11.22 -9.07 18.08
C THR A 206 -11.08 -9.87 16.79
N GLU A 207 -11.18 -11.19 16.87
CA GLU A 207 -11.21 -12.09 15.72
C GLU A 207 -12.64 -12.60 15.52
N VAL A 208 -13.17 -12.47 14.32
CA VAL A 208 -14.51 -12.92 13.95
C VAL A 208 -14.47 -13.62 12.58
N GLU A 209 -15.41 -14.52 12.35
CA GLU A 209 -15.51 -15.24 11.07
C GLU A 209 -16.51 -14.60 10.11
N ARG A 210 -17.56 -13.98 10.61
CA ARG A 210 -18.63 -13.40 9.79
C ARG A 210 -18.45 -11.91 9.63
N LEU A 211 -18.49 -11.46 8.38
CA LEU A 211 -18.37 -10.05 8.03
C LEU A 211 -19.55 -9.23 8.60
N GLU A 212 -20.75 -9.81 8.58
CA GLU A 212 -21.96 -9.16 9.06
C GLU A 212 -21.92 -8.82 10.56
N ASP A 213 -21.20 -9.61 11.35
CA ASP A 213 -21.04 -9.40 12.81
C ASP A 213 -20.08 -8.23 13.11
N ALA A 214 -19.21 -7.89 12.15
CA ALA A 214 -18.23 -6.83 12.27
C ALA A 214 -18.73 -5.48 11.75
N ILE A 215 -19.33 -5.45 10.56
CA ILE A 215 -19.67 -4.24 9.80
C ILE A 215 -20.32 -3.12 10.63
N PRO A 216 -21.30 -3.37 11.52
CA PRO A 216 -22.01 -2.30 12.22
C PRO A 216 -21.15 -1.41 13.14
N GLN A 217 -19.94 -1.86 13.48
CA GLN A 217 -19.05 -1.14 14.40
C GLN A 217 -17.82 -0.50 13.72
N LEU A 218 -17.70 -0.60 12.38
CA LEU A 218 -16.50 -0.22 11.67
C LEU A 218 -16.52 1.24 11.21
N ASP A 219 -15.42 1.95 11.39
CA ASP A 219 -15.12 3.21 10.70
C ASP A 219 -14.54 2.95 9.30
N VAL A 220 -13.73 1.90 9.17
CA VAL A 220 -13.05 1.51 7.94
C VAL A 220 -13.17 0.01 7.75
N LEU A 221 -13.59 -0.43 6.58
CA LEU A 221 -13.51 -1.82 6.14
C LEU A 221 -12.45 -1.96 5.06
N TYR A 222 -11.38 -2.68 5.35
CA TYR A 222 -10.31 -3.00 4.41
C TYR A 222 -10.50 -4.43 3.90
N MET A 223 -10.96 -4.55 2.65
CA MET A 223 -11.18 -5.84 2.00
C MET A 223 -9.90 -6.31 1.30
N THR A 224 -9.62 -7.61 1.36
CA THR A 224 -8.53 -8.24 0.61
C THR A 224 -9.04 -9.47 -0.14
N ARG A 225 -8.43 -9.76 -1.29
CA ARG A 225 -8.71 -11.00 -2.01
C ARG A 225 -7.97 -12.18 -1.39
N VAL A 226 -8.52 -13.37 -1.54
CA VAL A 226 -7.81 -14.62 -1.27
C VAL A 226 -6.82 -14.88 -2.41
N GLN A 227 -5.52 -14.96 -2.08
CA GLN A 227 -4.44 -15.02 -3.07
C GLN A 227 -4.17 -16.45 -3.52
N LYS A 228 -4.67 -16.86 -4.71
CA LYS A 228 -4.48 -18.22 -5.27
C LYS A 228 -3.00 -18.65 -5.27
N GLU A 229 -2.13 -17.74 -5.60
CA GLU A 229 -0.69 -17.93 -5.70
C GLU A 229 0.01 -18.29 -4.38
N ARG A 230 -0.69 -18.24 -3.26
CA ARG A 230 -0.18 -18.57 -1.92
C ARG A 230 -0.64 -19.92 -1.38
N PHE A 231 -1.54 -20.61 -2.09
CA PHE A 231 -2.05 -21.91 -1.67
C PHE A 231 -1.23 -23.04 -2.31
N PHE A 232 -0.86 -24.02 -1.49
CA PHE A 232 -0.24 -25.27 -1.97
C PHE A 232 -1.28 -26.24 -2.54
N ASN A 233 -2.53 -26.16 -2.07
CA ASN A 233 -3.64 -27.00 -2.50
C ASN A 233 -4.70 -26.14 -3.18
N GLU A 234 -5.07 -26.48 -4.41
CA GLU A 234 -6.12 -25.77 -5.17
C GLU A 234 -7.52 -25.95 -4.56
N GLU A 235 -7.78 -27.08 -3.89
CA GLU A 235 -9.07 -27.34 -3.23
C GLU A 235 -9.32 -26.36 -2.08
N ASP A 236 -8.30 -26.04 -1.28
CA ASP A 236 -8.39 -25.04 -0.21
C ASP A 236 -8.66 -23.64 -0.78
N TYR A 237 -8.01 -23.29 -1.85
CA TYR A 237 -8.30 -22.01 -2.53
C TYR A 237 -9.74 -21.96 -3.03
N VAL A 238 -10.22 -22.99 -3.72
CA VAL A 238 -11.59 -23.02 -4.26
C VAL A 238 -12.63 -22.91 -3.14
N ARG A 239 -12.38 -23.52 -1.98
CA ARG A 239 -13.25 -23.46 -0.80
C ARG A 239 -13.30 -22.07 -0.18
N LEU A 240 -12.16 -21.34 -0.16
CA LEU A 240 -12.00 -20.08 0.58
C LEU A 240 -12.14 -18.82 -0.29
N LYS A 241 -11.97 -18.91 -1.60
CA LYS A 241 -11.96 -17.75 -2.52
C LYS A 241 -13.24 -16.91 -2.47
N ASP A 242 -14.38 -17.56 -2.23
CA ASP A 242 -15.70 -16.92 -2.22
C ASP A 242 -16.27 -16.78 -0.79
N PHE A 243 -15.44 -16.97 0.24
CA PHE A 243 -15.88 -16.96 1.63
C PHE A 243 -16.42 -15.59 2.05
N TYR A 244 -15.79 -14.52 1.57
CA TYR A 244 -16.23 -13.16 1.80
C TYR A 244 -16.56 -12.47 0.49
N ILE A 245 -17.82 -12.13 0.33
CA ILE A 245 -18.28 -11.25 -0.75
C ILE A 245 -19.02 -10.10 -0.10
N LEU A 246 -18.47 -8.88 -0.25
CA LEU A 246 -19.16 -7.66 0.15
C LEU A 246 -20.22 -7.35 -0.89
N THR A 247 -21.49 -7.40 -0.49
CA THR A 247 -22.66 -7.12 -1.32
C THR A 247 -23.35 -5.84 -0.88
N LYS A 248 -24.27 -5.32 -1.71
CA LYS A 248 -25.09 -4.17 -1.36
C LYS A 248 -25.90 -4.41 -0.07
N ALA A 249 -26.46 -5.62 0.11
CA ALA A 249 -27.20 -5.98 1.32
C ALA A 249 -26.33 -5.91 2.59
N LYS A 250 -25.05 -6.28 2.49
CA LYS A 250 -24.11 -6.15 3.62
C LYS A 250 -23.76 -4.69 3.88
N MET A 251 -23.67 -3.87 2.84
CA MET A 251 -23.46 -2.42 2.98
C MET A 251 -24.62 -1.71 3.71
N GLU A 252 -25.83 -2.25 3.69
CA GLU A 252 -26.97 -1.72 4.46
C GLU A 252 -26.78 -1.86 5.98
N LEU A 253 -25.92 -2.78 6.43
CA LEU A 253 -25.58 -2.95 7.84
C LEU A 253 -24.51 -1.95 8.33
N ALA A 254 -23.84 -1.27 7.39
CA ALA A 254 -22.71 -0.41 7.68
C ALA A 254 -23.12 0.99 8.14
N PRO A 255 -22.37 1.61 9.07
CA PRO A 255 -22.52 3.02 9.39
C PRO A 255 -22.46 3.89 8.13
N GLU A 256 -23.21 5.01 8.14
CA GLU A 256 -23.27 5.93 7.01
C GLU A 256 -21.91 6.53 6.64
N ASP A 257 -21.04 6.70 7.63
CA ASP A 257 -19.71 7.29 7.47
C ASP A 257 -18.58 6.25 7.36
N MET A 258 -18.88 4.94 7.37
CA MET A 258 -17.89 3.90 7.12
C MET A 258 -17.32 4.05 5.70
N ILE A 259 -16.03 3.77 5.54
CA ILE A 259 -15.41 3.71 4.20
C ILE A 259 -14.88 2.31 3.91
N VAL A 260 -14.99 1.90 2.64
CA VAL A 260 -14.49 0.60 2.14
C VAL A 260 -13.25 0.82 1.29
N LEU A 261 -12.13 0.22 1.71
CA LEU A 261 -10.86 0.20 1.00
C LEU A 261 -10.57 -1.18 0.42
N HIS A 262 -9.77 -1.20 -0.65
CA HIS A 262 -9.25 -2.42 -1.25
C HIS A 262 -7.95 -2.11 -2.01
N PRO A 263 -6.84 -2.86 -1.84
CA PRO A 263 -5.57 -2.59 -2.53
C PRO A 263 -5.60 -2.89 -4.03
N LEU A 264 -6.67 -3.53 -4.52
CA LEU A 264 -6.85 -3.98 -5.89
C LEU A 264 -5.68 -4.89 -6.39
N PRO A 265 -5.90 -5.80 -7.37
CA PRO A 265 -7.17 -6.01 -8.06
C PRO A 265 -8.16 -6.78 -7.17
N ARG A 266 -9.43 -6.47 -7.30
CA ARG A 266 -10.48 -7.36 -6.81
C ARG A 266 -10.83 -8.40 -7.88
N VAL A 267 -11.38 -9.52 -7.46
CA VAL A 267 -11.94 -10.56 -8.33
C VAL A 267 -13.45 -10.66 -8.11
N ASN A 268 -13.87 -11.22 -6.99
CA ASN A 268 -15.27 -11.40 -6.62
C ASN A 268 -15.59 -11.03 -5.16
N GLU A 269 -14.57 -10.68 -4.38
CA GLU A 269 -14.72 -10.35 -2.94
C GLU A 269 -15.48 -9.05 -2.68
N ILE A 270 -15.70 -8.22 -3.71
CA ILE A 270 -16.62 -7.09 -3.69
C ILE A 270 -17.50 -7.17 -4.92
N SER A 271 -18.81 -7.27 -4.72
CA SER A 271 -19.80 -7.26 -5.78
C SER A 271 -19.80 -5.92 -6.54
N VAL A 272 -19.97 -5.97 -7.86
CA VAL A 272 -19.94 -4.77 -8.73
C VAL A 272 -21.01 -3.75 -8.33
N GLU A 273 -22.15 -4.19 -7.80
CA GLU A 273 -23.21 -3.29 -7.32
C GLU A 273 -22.80 -2.38 -6.15
N VAL A 274 -21.69 -2.72 -5.45
CA VAL A 274 -21.12 -1.90 -4.36
C VAL A 274 -20.36 -0.68 -4.90
N ASP A 275 -19.96 -0.68 -6.19
CA ASP A 275 -19.21 0.43 -6.79
C ASP A 275 -19.97 1.76 -6.79
N ASP A 276 -21.29 1.69 -6.81
CA ASP A 276 -22.17 2.87 -6.78
C ASP A 276 -22.42 3.40 -5.35
N ASP A 277 -21.98 2.69 -4.32
CA ASP A 277 -22.10 3.15 -2.94
C ASP A 277 -21.02 4.22 -2.65
N PRO A 278 -21.39 5.42 -2.17
CA PRO A 278 -20.42 6.49 -1.92
C PRO A 278 -19.34 6.13 -0.86
N ARG A 279 -19.58 5.11 -0.05
CA ARG A 279 -18.63 4.56 0.92
C ARG A 279 -17.59 3.64 0.29
N ALA A 280 -17.81 3.18 -0.96
CA ALA A 280 -16.87 2.35 -1.71
C ALA A 280 -15.77 3.21 -2.35
N VAL A 281 -14.66 3.41 -1.63
CA VAL A 281 -13.65 4.43 -2.00
C VAL A 281 -12.36 3.84 -2.57
N TYR A 282 -12.31 2.55 -2.91
CA TYR A 282 -11.11 1.87 -3.39
C TYR A 282 -10.58 2.38 -4.75
N PHE A 283 -11.42 2.97 -5.60
CA PHE A 283 -10.93 3.65 -6.81
C PHE A 283 -10.36 5.04 -6.48
N LYS A 284 -10.96 5.75 -5.53
CA LYS A 284 -10.41 7.00 -5.00
C LYS A 284 -9.09 6.75 -4.26
N GLN A 285 -8.96 5.63 -3.53
CA GLN A 285 -7.72 5.15 -2.93
C GLN A 285 -6.61 4.97 -3.99
N ALA A 286 -6.93 4.46 -5.18
CA ALA A 286 -5.96 4.36 -6.28
C ALA A 286 -5.52 5.74 -6.79
N GLN A 287 -6.39 6.74 -6.76
CA GLN A 287 -6.03 8.14 -7.09
C GLN A 287 -5.15 8.75 -5.99
N TYR A 288 -5.50 8.59 -4.71
CA TYR A 288 -4.68 9.02 -3.58
C TYR A 288 -3.27 8.42 -3.59
N ALA A 289 -3.14 7.21 -4.14
CA ALA A 289 -1.83 6.60 -4.34
C ALA A 289 -0.92 7.42 -5.24
N VAL A 290 -1.43 8.17 -6.22
CA VAL A 290 -0.63 9.08 -7.05
C VAL A 290 -0.15 10.27 -6.20
N TYR A 291 -1.04 10.92 -5.47
CA TYR A 291 -0.70 12.10 -4.66
C TYR A 291 0.32 11.80 -3.57
N VAL A 292 0.18 10.68 -2.85
CA VAL A 292 1.16 10.30 -1.83
C VAL A 292 2.51 9.92 -2.43
N ARG A 293 2.54 9.36 -3.64
CA ARG A 293 3.79 9.09 -4.36
C ARG A 293 4.46 10.37 -4.85
N MET A 294 3.68 11.39 -5.27
CA MET A 294 4.20 12.73 -5.57
C MET A 294 4.86 13.33 -4.33
N ALA A 295 4.16 13.34 -3.19
CA ALA A 295 4.70 13.82 -1.93
C ALA A 295 5.96 13.05 -1.50
N LEU A 296 5.97 11.72 -1.65
CA LEU A 296 7.11 10.87 -1.32
C LEU A 296 8.33 11.19 -2.20
N ILE A 297 8.14 11.38 -3.51
CA ILE A 297 9.21 11.76 -4.44
C ILE A 297 9.81 13.10 -4.03
N LEU A 298 8.99 14.12 -3.78
CA LEU A 298 9.46 15.43 -3.32
C LEU A 298 10.22 15.35 -2.01
N THR A 299 9.70 14.59 -1.05
CA THR A 299 10.33 14.39 0.26
C THR A 299 11.70 13.72 0.16
N LEU A 300 11.81 12.65 -0.64
CA LEU A 300 13.07 11.90 -0.78
C LEU A 300 14.11 12.62 -1.64
N LEU A 301 13.68 13.47 -2.58
CA LEU A 301 14.54 14.37 -3.35
C LEU A 301 14.83 15.68 -2.62
N GLU A 302 14.26 15.90 -1.42
CA GLU A 302 14.42 17.11 -0.61
C GLU A 302 14.00 18.40 -1.37
N ILE A 303 13.00 18.27 -2.28
CA ILE A 303 12.47 19.38 -3.07
C ILE A 303 11.42 20.11 -2.27
N LYS A 304 11.60 21.42 -2.08
CA LYS A 304 10.63 22.32 -1.46
C LYS A 304 9.94 23.13 -2.56
N VAL A 305 8.63 23.21 -2.49
CA VAL A 305 7.80 24.04 -3.38
C VAL A 305 7.23 25.16 -2.51
N GLU A 306 7.54 26.41 -2.88
CA GLU A 306 7.10 27.63 -2.20
C GLU A 306 5.65 28.00 -2.58
#